data_048cfc6e6787328c87c2314988122cc0
#
_entry.id   048cfc6e6787328c87c2314988122cc0
#
_cell.length_a   1.000
_cell.length_b   1.000
_cell.length_c   1.000
_cell.angle_alpha   90.00
_cell.angle_beta   90.00
_cell.angle_gamma   90.00
#
_symmetry.space_group_name_H-M   'P 1'
#
loop_
_entity.id
_entity.type
_entity.pdbx_description
1 polymer ?
#
loop_
_entity_poly.entity_id
_entity_poly.type
_entity_poly.pdbx_seq_one_letter_code
_entity_poly.pdbx_strand_id
1 'polypeptide(L)'
;LRSKYERFRELTPVLAYKGQKQKDLDEVRLLEWRLLTRISDFQAKINEVQATLAEYENLPLLQRLSLQTVGKNVESLQQYLELYESQCAELRKEVDVAKVRIAELVPEAAVPKDMRPEFSDLKEEITRLGGTKKIRELLAAEEDTNRQAFLQNRRILVTTASRALNDPLFSRVRFDVLIADEAPWIAAAPLLGAAGLVRERIVISGDRRDIEAAGLWTTRESQIR
;
A
#
# COMPACT_ATOMS: atom_id res chain seq x y z
N LEU A 1 20.04 -11.31 5.51
CA LEU A 1 19.54 -10.58 4.34
C LEU A 1 18.01 -10.64 4.24
N ARG A 2 17.42 -11.84 4.27
CA ARG A 2 15.96 -12.08 4.15
C ARG A 2 15.15 -11.28 5.17
N SER A 3 15.46 -11.38 6.43
CA SER A 3 14.79 -10.66 7.52
C SER A 3 14.84 -9.12 7.32
N LYS A 4 15.98 -8.57 6.93
CA LYS A 4 16.11 -7.14 6.64
C LYS A 4 15.29 -6.70 5.44
N TYR A 5 15.24 -7.51 4.39
CA TYR A 5 14.42 -7.23 3.20
C TYR A 5 12.92 -7.31 3.50
N GLU A 6 12.49 -8.29 4.28
CA GLU A 6 11.10 -8.42 4.74
C GLU A 6 10.70 -7.20 5.57
N ARG A 7 11.56 -6.79 6.52
CA ARG A 7 11.35 -5.59 7.34
C ARG A 7 11.25 -4.30 6.51
N PHE A 8 12.13 -4.12 5.53
CA PHE A 8 12.06 -3.01 4.59
C PHE A 8 10.74 -3.00 3.80
N ARG A 9 10.30 -4.17 3.34
CA ARG A 9 9.04 -4.33 2.61
C ARG A 9 7.82 -4.00 3.47
N GLU A 10 7.84 -4.31 4.76
CA GLU A 10 6.79 -3.94 5.71
C GLU A 10 6.75 -2.43 5.97
N LEU A 11 7.91 -1.82 6.18
CA LEU A 11 7.99 -0.39 6.49
C LEU A 11 7.62 0.51 5.31
N THR A 12 7.89 0.08 4.09
CA THR A 12 7.65 0.89 2.87
C THR A 12 6.21 1.40 2.75
N PRO A 13 5.15 0.56 2.80
CA PRO A 13 3.78 1.04 2.68
C PRO A 13 3.34 1.87 3.90
N VAL A 14 3.83 1.54 5.10
CA VAL A 14 3.50 2.27 6.33
C VAL A 14 4.04 3.70 6.26
N LEU A 15 5.30 3.88 5.85
CA LEU A 15 5.89 5.21 5.71
C LEU A 15 5.28 6.00 4.55
N ALA A 16 4.92 5.34 3.46
CA ALA A 16 4.22 5.98 2.34
C ALA A 16 2.85 6.51 2.78
N TYR A 17 2.07 5.71 3.51
CA TYR A 17 0.79 6.13 4.08
C TYR A 17 0.94 7.32 5.04
N LYS A 18 1.87 7.22 6.00
CA LYS A 18 2.15 8.31 6.95
C LYS A 18 2.67 9.57 6.25
N GLY A 19 3.45 9.41 5.20
CA GLY A 19 3.92 10.53 4.37
C GLY A 19 2.77 11.23 3.63
N GLN A 20 1.77 10.48 3.16
CA GLN A 20 0.57 11.07 2.57
C GLN A 20 -0.25 11.82 3.62
N LYS A 21 -0.45 11.23 4.79
CA LYS A 21 -1.17 11.86 5.91
C LYS A 21 -0.48 13.14 6.41
N GLN A 22 0.85 13.19 6.35
CA GLN A 22 1.60 14.40 6.66
C GLN A 22 1.32 15.51 5.63
N LYS A 23 1.23 15.19 4.35
CA LYS A 23 0.85 16.17 3.32
C LYS A 23 -0.56 16.70 3.52
N ASP A 24 -1.51 15.78 3.77
CA ASP A 24 -2.90 16.16 4.05
C ASP A 24 -2.96 17.10 5.28
N LEU A 25 -2.18 16.81 6.33
CA LEU A 25 -2.07 17.66 7.52
C LEU A 25 -1.50 19.05 7.19
N ASP A 26 -0.45 19.10 6.39
CA ASP A 26 0.20 20.36 6.00
C ASP A 26 -0.75 21.23 5.13
N GLU A 27 -1.56 20.59 4.26
CA GLU A 27 -2.58 21.28 3.45
C GLU A 27 -3.68 21.87 4.34
N VAL A 28 -4.18 21.11 5.33
CA VAL A 28 -5.22 21.62 6.25
C VAL A 28 -4.68 22.73 7.15
N ARG A 29 -3.43 22.65 7.61
CA ARG A 29 -2.76 23.74 8.35
C ARG A 29 -2.60 25.00 7.51
N LEU A 30 -2.27 24.86 6.24
CA LEU A 30 -2.19 26.00 5.32
C LEU A 30 -3.57 26.62 5.11
N LEU A 31 -4.63 25.81 5.02
CA LEU A 31 -6.00 26.30 4.94
C LEU A 31 -6.37 27.06 6.21
N GLU A 32 -6.12 26.50 7.40
CA GLU A 32 -6.35 27.18 8.68
C GLU A 32 -5.64 28.54 8.74
N TRP A 33 -4.38 28.59 8.36
CA TRP A 33 -3.62 29.83 8.32
C TRP A 33 -4.25 30.87 7.38
N ARG A 34 -4.69 30.48 6.17
CA ARG A 34 -5.37 31.36 5.22
C ARG A 34 -6.69 31.89 5.77
N LEU A 35 -7.47 31.05 6.41
CA LEU A 35 -8.73 31.46 7.05
C LEU A 35 -8.49 32.45 8.18
N LEU A 36 -7.52 32.20 9.04
CA LEU A 36 -7.14 33.13 10.12
C LEU A 36 -6.64 34.47 9.57
N THR A 37 -5.87 34.49 8.51
CA THR A 37 -5.44 35.72 7.84
C THR A 37 -6.64 36.52 7.33
N ARG A 38 -7.61 35.87 6.67
CA ARG A 38 -8.84 36.52 6.21
C ARG A 38 -9.69 37.08 7.37
N ILE A 39 -9.77 36.35 8.46
CA ILE A 39 -10.45 36.83 9.67
C ILE A 39 -9.76 38.10 10.20
N SER A 40 -8.43 38.12 10.24
CA SER A 40 -7.66 39.30 10.65
C SER A 40 -7.93 40.49 9.74
N ASP A 41 -8.00 40.28 8.42
CA ASP A 41 -8.30 41.35 7.46
C ASP A 41 -9.72 41.89 7.65
N PHE A 42 -10.70 41.03 7.87
CA PHE A 42 -12.07 41.49 8.16
C PHE A 42 -12.15 42.19 9.53
N GLN A 43 -11.42 41.69 10.54
CA GLN A 43 -11.39 42.33 11.84
C GLN A 43 -10.79 43.76 11.76
N ALA A 44 -9.75 43.95 10.92
CA ALA A 44 -9.19 45.29 10.65
C ALA A 44 -10.25 46.21 10.01
N LYS A 45 -11.01 45.73 9.03
CA LYS A 45 -12.13 46.48 8.41
C LYS A 45 -13.25 46.79 9.38
N ILE A 46 -13.62 45.84 10.24
CA ILE A 46 -14.61 46.06 11.32
C ILE A 46 -14.13 47.20 12.21
N ASN A 47 -12.89 47.16 12.68
CA ASN A 47 -12.33 48.20 13.53
C ASN A 47 -12.31 49.58 12.83
N GLU A 48 -11.99 49.63 11.53
CA GLU A 48 -12.00 50.86 10.73
C GLU A 48 -13.43 51.43 10.62
N VAL A 49 -14.41 50.58 10.33
CA VAL A 49 -15.83 51.01 10.23
C VAL A 49 -16.34 51.49 11.62
N GLN A 50 -16.00 50.75 12.68
CA GLN A 50 -16.39 51.15 14.05
C GLN A 50 -15.74 52.49 14.45
N ALA A 51 -14.48 52.72 14.13
CA ALA A 51 -13.81 54.00 14.36
C ALA A 51 -14.51 55.14 13.61
N THR A 52 -14.86 54.92 12.33
CA THR A 52 -15.59 55.88 11.49
C THR A 52 -16.99 56.20 12.06
N LEU A 53 -17.69 55.18 12.57
CA LEU A 53 -18.99 55.37 13.22
C LEU A 53 -18.86 56.18 14.51
N ALA A 54 -17.86 55.91 15.34
CA ALA A 54 -17.60 56.63 16.58
C ALA A 54 -17.22 58.10 16.31
N GLU A 55 -16.41 58.37 15.24
CA GLU A 55 -16.12 59.73 14.81
C GLU A 55 -17.38 60.46 14.36
N TYR A 56 -18.25 59.76 13.59
CA TYR A 56 -19.50 60.35 13.12
C TYR A 56 -20.44 60.68 14.28
N GLU A 57 -20.53 59.88 15.31
CA GLU A 57 -21.34 60.15 16.51
C GLU A 57 -20.89 61.37 17.31
N ASN A 58 -19.60 61.72 17.23
CA ASN A 58 -19.03 62.89 17.93
C ASN A 58 -19.11 64.18 17.14
N LEU A 59 -19.59 64.18 15.87
CA LEU A 59 -19.72 65.33 15.04
C LEU A 59 -20.93 66.22 15.40
N PRO A 60 -20.86 67.55 15.25
CA PRO A 60 -22.01 68.45 15.37
C PRO A 60 -23.08 68.12 14.32
N LEU A 61 -24.38 68.32 14.68
CA LEU A 61 -25.53 68.00 13.85
C LEU A 61 -25.48 68.55 12.40
N LEU A 62 -24.97 69.80 12.22
CA LEU A 62 -24.82 70.40 10.90
C LEU A 62 -23.79 69.70 10.03
N GLN A 63 -22.73 69.16 10.58
CA GLN A 63 -21.71 68.39 9.86
C GLN A 63 -22.20 66.98 9.53
N ARG A 64 -23.00 66.35 10.39
CA ARG A 64 -23.64 65.05 10.11
C ARG A 64 -24.56 65.14 8.90
N LEU A 65 -25.37 66.20 8.77
CA LEU A 65 -26.24 66.43 7.62
C LEU A 65 -25.47 66.62 6.28
N SER A 66 -24.35 67.32 6.32
CA SER A 66 -23.49 67.52 5.15
C SER A 66 -22.80 66.21 4.66
N LEU A 67 -22.47 65.29 5.54
CA LEU A 67 -21.89 63.97 5.23
C LEU A 67 -22.96 63.01 4.67
N GLN A 68 -24.21 63.11 5.08
CA GLN A 68 -25.30 62.35 4.47
C GLN A 68 -25.51 62.63 2.97
N THR A 69 -25.26 63.86 2.54
CA THR A 69 -25.36 64.27 1.12
C THR A 69 -24.20 63.72 0.28
N VAL A 70 -23.09 63.32 0.87
CA VAL A 70 -21.89 62.77 0.19
C VAL A 70 -21.90 61.23 0.13
N GLY A 71 -23.01 60.56 0.51
CA GLY A 71 -23.15 59.11 0.40
C GLY A 71 -22.49 58.27 1.49
N LYS A 72 -21.89 58.89 2.51
CA LYS A 72 -21.45 58.22 3.74
C LYS A 72 -22.58 58.15 4.73
N ASN A 73 -23.59 57.34 4.44
CA ASN A 73 -24.73 57.13 5.31
C ASN A 73 -24.39 56.16 6.45
N VAL A 74 -24.76 56.52 7.67
CA VAL A 74 -24.60 55.64 8.87
C VAL A 74 -25.20 54.26 8.63
N GLU A 75 -26.33 54.18 7.93
CA GLU A 75 -26.99 52.92 7.56
C GLU A 75 -26.11 52.04 6.70
N SER A 76 -25.39 52.61 5.74
CA SER A 76 -24.46 51.84 4.88
C SER A 76 -23.26 51.32 5.67
N LEU A 77 -22.74 52.08 6.63
CA LEU A 77 -21.63 51.66 7.49
C LEU A 77 -22.09 50.54 8.45
N GLN A 78 -23.30 50.64 8.97
CA GLN A 78 -23.89 49.55 9.78
C GLN A 78 -24.11 48.28 8.98
N GLN A 79 -24.60 48.37 7.73
CA GLN A 79 -24.75 47.23 6.85
C GLN A 79 -23.38 46.57 6.51
N TYR A 80 -22.32 47.34 6.30
CA TYR A 80 -20.99 46.81 6.13
C TYR A 80 -20.46 46.12 7.39
N LEU A 81 -20.74 46.67 8.56
CA LEU A 81 -20.37 46.07 9.84
C LEU A 81 -21.01 44.70 10.00
N GLU A 82 -22.35 44.62 9.84
CA GLU A 82 -23.10 43.37 9.92
C GLU A 82 -22.59 42.34 8.90
N LEU A 83 -22.31 42.77 7.67
CA LEU A 83 -21.76 41.89 6.63
C LEU A 83 -20.39 41.31 7.02
N TYR A 84 -19.47 42.17 7.51
CA TYR A 84 -18.13 41.74 7.90
C TYR A 84 -18.15 40.86 9.14
N GLU A 85 -19.02 41.16 10.11
CA GLU A 85 -19.23 40.32 11.31
C GLU A 85 -19.80 38.95 10.94
N SER A 86 -20.80 38.90 10.05
CA SER A 86 -21.36 37.67 9.52
C SER A 86 -20.29 36.82 8.82
N GLN A 87 -19.49 37.45 7.93
CA GLN A 87 -18.40 36.75 7.24
C GLN A 87 -17.32 36.24 8.22
N CYS A 88 -16.98 37.02 9.24
CA CYS A 88 -16.07 36.55 10.30
C CYS A 88 -16.65 35.38 11.06
N ALA A 89 -17.94 35.35 11.34
CA ALA A 89 -18.59 34.25 12.05
C ALA A 89 -18.60 32.96 11.21
N GLU A 90 -18.82 33.06 9.89
CA GLU A 90 -18.72 31.92 8.99
C GLU A 90 -17.28 31.37 8.90
N LEU A 91 -16.31 32.25 8.68
CA LEU A 91 -14.91 31.86 8.62
C LEU A 91 -14.42 31.20 9.92
N ARG A 92 -14.92 31.66 11.08
CA ARG A 92 -14.58 31.03 12.37
C ARG A 92 -15.11 29.58 12.43
N LYS A 93 -16.30 29.31 11.93
CA LYS A 93 -16.82 27.94 11.84
C LYS A 93 -15.93 27.06 10.94
N GLU A 94 -15.47 27.61 9.79
CA GLU A 94 -14.54 26.88 8.92
C GLU A 94 -13.20 26.60 9.60
N VAL A 95 -12.68 27.55 10.38
CA VAL A 95 -11.48 27.36 11.21
C VAL A 95 -11.67 26.24 12.24
N ASP A 96 -12.83 26.19 12.89
CA ASP A 96 -13.11 25.14 13.87
C ASP A 96 -13.17 23.74 13.20
N VAL A 97 -13.78 23.65 12.02
CA VAL A 97 -13.75 22.42 11.22
C VAL A 97 -12.30 22.03 10.84
N ALA A 98 -11.49 22.99 10.41
CA ALA A 98 -10.10 22.74 10.08
C ALA A 98 -9.30 22.26 11.31
N LYS A 99 -9.52 22.83 12.48
CA LYS A 99 -8.87 22.41 13.74
C LYS A 99 -9.25 20.98 14.13
N VAL A 100 -10.53 20.61 14.01
CA VAL A 100 -10.98 19.23 14.27
C VAL A 100 -10.25 18.29 13.32
N ARG A 101 -10.16 18.64 12.02
CA ARG A 101 -9.48 17.81 11.03
C ARG A 101 -7.97 17.69 11.29
N ILE A 102 -7.32 18.75 11.75
CA ILE A 102 -5.92 18.72 12.19
C ILE A 102 -5.76 17.75 13.37
N ALA A 103 -6.66 17.82 14.37
CA ALA A 103 -6.58 16.93 15.53
C ALA A 103 -6.72 15.44 15.15
N GLU A 104 -7.52 15.12 14.16
CA GLU A 104 -7.64 13.76 13.61
C GLU A 104 -6.38 13.31 12.86
N LEU A 105 -5.80 14.19 12.03
CA LEU A 105 -4.67 13.86 11.17
C LEU A 105 -3.34 13.77 11.92
N VAL A 106 -3.16 14.51 13.00
CA VAL A 106 -1.92 14.52 13.81
C VAL A 106 -1.49 13.11 14.24
N PRO A 107 -2.35 12.30 14.90
CA PRO A 107 -1.96 10.94 15.30
C PRO A 107 -1.73 10.00 14.08
N GLU A 108 -2.50 10.18 12.99
CA GLU A 108 -2.33 9.38 11.78
C GLU A 108 -1.00 9.66 11.06
N ALA A 109 -0.59 10.92 11.00
CA ALA A 109 0.66 11.36 10.39
C ALA A 109 1.89 11.06 11.24
N ALA A 110 1.71 10.88 12.56
CA ALA A 110 2.81 10.66 13.49
C ALA A 110 3.64 9.42 13.11
N VAL A 111 4.94 9.62 12.85
CA VAL A 111 5.90 8.55 12.59
C VAL A 111 6.72 8.33 13.86
N PRO A 112 6.82 7.08 14.38
CA PRO A 112 7.71 6.76 15.50
C PRO A 112 9.14 7.21 15.20
N LYS A 113 9.84 7.72 16.23
CA LYS A 113 11.18 8.31 16.07
C LYS A 113 12.19 7.35 15.43
N ASP A 114 12.07 6.07 15.76
CA ASP A 114 13.03 5.03 15.34
C ASP A 114 12.74 4.48 13.93
N MET A 115 11.51 4.66 13.43
CA MET A 115 11.09 4.06 12.16
C MET A 115 11.76 4.70 10.93
N ARG A 116 11.98 6.02 10.95
CA ARG A 116 12.63 6.73 9.84
C ARG A 116 14.11 6.38 9.70
N PRO A 117 14.95 6.41 10.77
CA PRO A 117 16.34 5.98 10.67
C PRO A 117 16.44 4.50 10.31
N GLU A 118 15.65 3.60 10.93
CA GLU A 118 15.63 2.18 10.58
C GLU A 118 15.37 1.98 9.07
N PHE A 119 14.38 2.65 8.51
CA PHE A 119 14.07 2.56 7.09
C PHE A 119 15.20 3.13 6.21
N SER A 120 15.82 4.23 6.63
CA SER A 120 16.94 4.84 5.90
C SER A 120 18.13 3.90 5.83
N ASP A 121 18.48 3.27 6.96
CA ASP A 121 19.58 2.33 7.05
C ASP A 121 19.33 1.08 6.19
N LEU A 122 18.11 0.53 6.27
CA LEU A 122 17.69 -0.60 5.44
C LEU A 122 17.72 -0.26 3.96
N LYS A 123 17.25 0.93 3.58
CA LYS A 123 17.26 1.42 2.20
C LYS A 123 18.68 1.58 1.66
N GLU A 124 19.59 2.13 2.46
CA GLU A 124 20.99 2.28 2.09
C GLU A 124 21.66 0.93 1.90
N GLU A 125 21.45 -0.01 2.82
CA GLU A 125 21.98 -1.38 2.73
C GLU A 125 21.44 -2.11 1.48
N ILE A 126 20.16 -2.00 1.20
CA ILE A 126 19.51 -2.57 0.01
C ILE A 126 20.11 -1.96 -1.27
N THR A 127 20.32 -0.64 -1.28
CA THR A 127 20.94 0.05 -2.42
C THR A 127 22.37 -0.39 -2.65
N ARG A 128 23.14 -0.56 -1.58
CA ARG A 128 24.53 -1.06 -1.62
C ARG A 128 24.62 -2.48 -2.18
N LEU A 129 23.61 -3.31 -1.94
CA LEU A 129 23.51 -4.68 -2.46
C LEU A 129 22.96 -4.76 -3.89
N GLY A 130 22.76 -3.64 -4.55
CA GLY A 130 22.28 -3.57 -5.94
C GLY A 130 20.77 -3.43 -6.10
N GLY A 131 20.08 -3.01 -5.04
CA GLY A 131 18.65 -2.69 -5.06
C GLY A 131 17.74 -3.90 -4.83
N THR A 132 16.44 -3.61 -4.76
CA THR A 132 15.40 -4.61 -4.45
C THR A 132 15.29 -5.74 -5.47
N LYS A 133 15.59 -5.47 -6.74
CA LYS A 133 15.58 -6.50 -7.80
C LYS A 133 16.67 -7.54 -7.56
N LYS A 134 17.89 -7.06 -7.32
CA LYS A 134 19.05 -7.93 -7.09
C LYS A 134 18.88 -8.79 -5.83
N ILE A 135 18.33 -8.21 -4.76
CA ILE A 135 18.07 -8.96 -3.53
C ILE A 135 17.03 -10.06 -3.77
N ARG A 136 15.95 -9.78 -4.52
CA ARG A 136 14.96 -10.83 -4.86
C ARG A 136 15.58 -11.96 -5.67
N GLU A 137 16.45 -11.65 -6.63
CA GLU A 137 17.20 -12.66 -7.39
C GLU A 137 18.11 -13.51 -6.49
N LEU A 138 18.83 -12.87 -5.55
CA LEU A 138 19.68 -13.57 -4.59
C LEU A 138 18.88 -14.47 -3.64
N LEU A 139 17.76 -13.99 -3.12
CA LEU A 139 16.89 -14.78 -2.24
C LEU A 139 16.23 -15.95 -2.97
N ALA A 140 15.83 -15.77 -4.23
CA ALA A 140 15.30 -16.85 -5.06
C ALA A 140 16.38 -17.89 -5.34
N ALA A 141 17.59 -17.47 -5.67
CA ALA A 141 18.71 -18.38 -5.91
C ALA A 141 19.11 -19.16 -4.62
N GLU A 142 19.06 -18.52 -3.46
CA GLU A 142 19.27 -19.17 -2.15
C GLU A 142 18.17 -20.22 -1.88
N GLU A 143 16.91 -19.88 -2.14
CA GLU A 143 15.77 -20.79 -1.95
C GLU A 143 15.87 -22.00 -2.88
N ASP A 144 16.20 -21.80 -4.15
CA ASP A 144 16.40 -22.90 -5.12
C ASP A 144 17.58 -23.79 -4.71
N THR A 145 18.68 -23.22 -4.24
CA THR A 145 19.84 -23.97 -3.75
C THR A 145 19.46 -24.78 -2.50
N ASN A 146 18.72 -24.22 -1.57
CA ASN A 146 18.24 -24.93 -0.39
C ASN A 146 17.28 -26.06 -0.73
N ARG A 147 16.36 -25.85 -1.67
CA ARG A 147 15.44 -26.91 -2.15
C ARG A 147 16.19 -28.04 -2.83
N GLN A 148 17.19 -27.74 -3.65
CA GLN A 148 18.01 -28.75 -4.32
C GLN A 148 18.83 -29.55 -3.31
N ALA A 149 19.47 -28.90 -2.35
CA ALA A 149 20.20 -29.56 -1.26
C ALA A 149 19.26 -30.44 -0.41
N PHE A 150 18.04 -29.96 -0.15
CA PHE A 150 17.02 -30.73 0.55
C PHE A 150 16.68 -32.03 -0.20
N LEU A 151 16.44 -31.98 -1.50
CA LEU A 151 16.15 -33.17 -2.32
C LEU A 151 17.32 -34.14 -2.35
N GLN A 152 18.55 -33.66 -2.52
CA GLN A 152 19.75 -34.48 -2.59
C GLN A 152 20.07 -35.22 -1.29
N ASN A 153 19.68 -34.63 -0.13
CA ASN A 153 19.93 -35.21 1.18
C ASN A 153 18.81 -36.13 1.69
N ARG A 154 17.75 -36.38 0.89
CA ARG A 154 16.66 -37.28 1.28
C ARG A 154 16.83 -38.65 0.65
N ARG A 155 16.65 -39.69 1.47
CA ARG A 155 16.70 -41.07 1.00
C ARG A 155 15.38 -41.52 0.36
N ILE A 156 14.27 -40.94 0.78
CA ILE A 156 12.93 -41.21 0.27
C ILE A 156 12.25 -39.90 -0.04
N LEU A 157 11.67 -39.81 -1.22
CA LEU A 157 10.87 -38.69 -1.65
C LEU A 157 9.54 -39.19 -2.23
N VAL A 158 8.43 -38.66 -1.76
CA VAL A 158 7.09 -38.96 -2.26
C VAL A 158 6.53 -37.76 -3.00
N THR A 159 6.09 -37.97 -4.23
CA THR A 159 5.53 -36.90 -5.08
C THR A 159 4.59 -37.51 -6.12
N THR A 160 3.81 -36.68 -6.81
CA THR A 160 3.01 -37.14 -7.96
C THR A 160 3.89 -37.25 -9.20
N ALA A 161 3.54 -38.15 -10.12
CA ALA A 161 4.26 -38.34 -11.39
C ALA A 161 4.28 -37.06 -12.23
N SER A 162 3.17 -36.30 -12.25
CA SER A 162 3.09 -35.02 -12.95
C SER A 162 4.05 -33.98 -12.37
N ARG A 163 4.21 -33.95 -11.05
CA ARG A 163 5.17 -33.02 -10.43
C ARG A 163 6.60 -33.44 -10.66
N ALA A 164 6.90 -34.74 -10.62
CA ALA A 164 8.22 -35.25 -10.95
C ALA A 164 8.66 -34.88 -12.37
N LEU A 165 7.72 -34.84 -13.33
CA LEU A 165 7.98 -34.43 -14.70
C LEU A 165 8.16 -32.93 -14.88
N ASN A 166 7.30 -32.12 -14.24
CA ASN A 166 7.18 -30.68 -14.56
C ASN A 166 7.97 -29.75 -13.62
N ASP A 167 8.39 -30.20 -12.44
CA ASP A 167 9.14 -29.37 -11.52
C ASP A 167 10.64 -29.37 -11.89
N PRO A 168 11.23 -28.22 -12.26
CA PRO A 168 12.63 -28.11 -12.67
C PRO A 168 13.64 -28.65 -11.65
N LEU A 169 13.26 -28.72 -10.37
CA LEU A 169 14.12 -29.24 -9.32
C LEU A 169 14.47 -30.71 -9.53
N PHE A 170 13.53 -31.52 -10.07
CA PHE A 170 13.77 -32.94 -10.33
C PHE A 170 14.71 -33.17 -11.50
N SER A 171 14.79 -32.26 -12.46
CA SER A 171 15.67 -32.42 -13.63
C SER A 171 17.16 -32.55 -13.27
N ARG A 172 17.55 -32.03 -12.10
CA ARG A 172 18.93 -32.01 -11.60
C ARG A 172 19.23 -33.10 -10.56
N VAL A 173 18.23 -33.93 -10.23
CA VAL A 173 18.37 -34.99 -9.22
C VAL A 173 18.22 -36.32 -9.92
N ARG A 174 18.91 -37.37 -9.44
CA ARG A 174 18.78 -38.76 -9.88
C ARG A 174 18.55 -39.62 -8.67
N PHE A 175 17.64 -40.54 -8.82
CA PHE A 175 17.27 -41.53 -7.80
C PHE A 175 17.74 -42.91 -8.22
N ASP A 176 17.98 -43.77 -7.27
CA ASP A 176 18.36 -45.14 -7.57
C ASP A 176 17.12 -45.98 -7.93
N VAL A 177 16.02 -45.76 -7.22
CA VAL A 177 14.77 -46.53 -7.39
C VAL A 177 13.57 -45.61 -7.53
N LEU A 178 12.69 -45.91 -8.49
CA LEU A 178 11.34 -45.36 -8.60
C LEU A 178 10.36 -46.44 -8.15
N ILE A 179 9.45 -46.09 -7.27
CA ILE A 179 8.27 -46.90 -6.96
C ILE A 179 7.05 -46.15 -7.44
N ALA A 180 6.40 -46.63 -8.49
CA ALA A 180 5.15 -46.08 -9.00
C ALA A 180 3.98 -46.90 -8.44
N ASP A 181 3.33 -46.35 -7.44
CA ASP A 181 2.16 -46.96 -6.86
C ASP A 181 0.88 -46.53 -7.59
N GLU A 182 -0.10 -47.39 -7.68
CA GLU A 182 -1.33 -47.20 -8.46
C GLU A 182 -1.05 -46.80 -9.92
N ALA A 183 -0.08 -47.43 -10.54
CA ALA A 183 0.40 -47.08 -11.90
C ALA A 183 -0.70 -47.09 -12.98
N PRO A 184 -1.77 -47.90 -12.94
CA PRO A 184 -2.89 -47.84 -13.88
C PRO A 184 -3.55 -46.45 -13.97
N TRP A 185 -3.51 -45.69 -12.89
CA TRP A 185 -4.07 -44.32 -12.83
C TRP A 185 -3.07 -43.21 -13.24
N ILE A 186 -1.82 -43.57 -13.52
CA ILE A 186 -0.80 -42.64 -13.94
C ILE A 186 -0.75 -42.63 -15.48
N ALA A 187 -0.91 -41.43 -16.09
CA ALA A 187 -0.74 -41.30 -17.52
C ALA A 187 0.69 -41.70 -17.98
N ALA A 188 0.83 -42.27 -19.17
CA ALA A 188 2.12 -42.78 -19.68
C ALA A 188 3.22 -41.74 -19.69
N ALA A 189 2.94 -40.53 -20.18
CA ALA A 189 3.94 -39.45 -20.28
C ALA A 189 4.57 -39.05 -18.95
N PRO A 190 3.80 -38.76 -17.88
CA PRO A 190 4.34 -38.52 -16.53
C PRO A 190 5.12 -39.72 -15.96
N LEU A 191 4.66 -40.94 -16.20
CA LEU A 191 5.35 -42.15 -15.73
C LEU A 191 6.71 -42.32 -16.43
N LEU A 192 6.78 -42.15 -17.75
CA LEU A 192 8.01 -42.22 -18.50
C LEU A 192 8.97 -41.09 -18.11
N GLY A 193 8.45 -39.87 -17.90
CA GLY A 193 9.27 -38.74 -17.41
C GLY A 193 9.87 -39.02 -16.03
N ALA A 194 9.07 -39.57 -15.09
CA ALA A 194 9.59 -39.97 -13.78
C ALA A 194 10.61 -41.11 -13.89
N ALA A 195 10.39 -42.07 -14.79
CA ALA A 195 11.34 -43.18 -15.05
C ALA A 195 12.69 -42.63 -15.54
N GLY A 196 12.73 -41.57 -16.34
CA GLY A 196 13.96 -40.90 -16.77
C GLY A 196 14.82 -40.30 -15.65
N LEU A 197 14.29 -40.17 -14.42
CA LEU A 197 15.01 -39.66 -13.25
C LEU A 197 15.75 -40.77 -12.48
N VAL A 198 15.60 -42.05 -12.90
CA VAL A 198 16.07 -43.21 -12.14
C VAL A 198 17.28 -43.87 -12.80
N ARG A 199 18.19 -44.42 -12.00
CA ARG A 199 19.43 -45.03 -12.42
C ARG A 199 19.38 -46.58 -12.46
N GLU A 200 18.74 -47.20 -11.48
CA GLU A 200 18.91 -48.62 -11.24
C GLU A 200 17.64 -49.43 -11.45
N ARG A 201 16.53 -49.02 -10.81
CA ARG A 201 15.34 -49.89 -10.74
C ARG A 201 14.05 -49.11 -10.76
N ILE A 202 13.06 -49.62 -11.49
CA ILE A 202 11.70 -49.15 -11.50
C ILE A 202 10.79 -50.27 -10.96
N VAL A 203 9.99 -49.98 -9.96
CA VAL A 203 8.98 -50.86 -9.40
C VAL A 203 7.62 -50.25 -9.72
N ILE A 204 6.77 -51.01 -10.37
CA ILE A 204 5.42 -50.60 -10.76
C ILE A 204 4.43 -51.44 -9.94
N SER A 205 3.57 -50.80 -9.20
CA SER A 205 2.51 -51.42 -8.39
C SER A 205 1.13 -50.97 -8.89
N GLY A 206 0.15 -51.83 -8.82
CA GLY A 206 -1.24 -51.54 -9.17
C GLY A 206 -2.06 -52.79 -9.47
N ASP A 207 -3.38 -52.66 -9.45
CA ASP A 207 -4.29 -53.75 -9.78
C ASP A 207 -4.50 -53.82 -11.32
N ARG A 208 -4.35 -55.00 -11.92
CA ARG A 208 -4.57 -55.18 -13.36
C ARG A 208 -6.00 -54.83 -13.79
N ARG A 209 -6.96 -54.99 -12.94
CA ARG A 209 -8.37 -54.64 -13.21
C ARG A 209 -8.59 -53.15 -13.39
N ASP A 210 -7.74 -52.32 -12.79
CA ASP A 210 -7.81 -50.85 -12.91
C ASP A 210 -7.34 -50.37 -14.26
N ILE A 211 -6.57 -51.16 -15.02
CA ILE A 211 -6.09 -50.81 -16.36
C ILE A 211 -7.27 -50.63 -17.33
N GLU A 212 -8.26 -51.49 -17.25
CA GLU A 212 -9.48 -51.44 -18.07
C GLU A 212 -10.38 -50.27 -17.63
N ALA A 213 -10.50 -50.05 -16.34
CA ALA A 213 -11.33 -49.01 -15.76
C ALA A 213 -10.76 -47.58 -16.02
N ALA A 214 -9.44 -47.42 -16.02
CA ALA A 214 -8.78 -46.14 -16.23
C ALA A 214 -8.85 -45.66 -17.69
N GLY A 215 -9.11 -46.56 -18.67
CA GLY A 215 -9.18 -46.19 -20.08
C GLY A 215 -7.88 -45.61 -20.70
N LEU A 216 -6.80 -45.58 -19.91
CA LEU A 216 -5.56 -44.88 -20.24
C LEU A 216 -4.66 -45.68 -21.16
N TRP A 217 -4.91 -46.99 -21.33
CA TRP A 217 -4.07 -47.91 -22.10
C TRP A 217 -4.85 -48.66 -23.19
N THR A 218 -6.06 -48.19 -23.56
CA THR A 218 -6.80 -48.79 -24.67
C THR A 218 -6.02 -48.62 -25.94
N THR A 219 -5.42 -49.68 -26.41
CA THR A 219 -4.85 -49.76 -27.72
C THR A 219 -5.97 -49.62 -28.75
N ARG A 220 -5.68 -48.98 -29.87
CA ARG A 220 -6.60 -48.74 -31.00
C ARG A 220 -7.31 -49.98 -31.55
N GLU A 221 -6.87 -51.16 -31.15
CA GLU A 221 -7.45 -52.45 -31.56
C GLU A 221 -8.80 -52.80 -30.87
N SER A 222 -9.11 -52.21 -29.72
CA SER A 222 -10.40 -52.41 -29.06
C SER A 222 -11.51 -51.51 -29.63
N GLN A 223 -11.22 -50.59 -30.54
CA GLN A 223 -12.22 -49.72 -31.19
C GLN A 223 -12.70 -50.23 -32.54
N ILE A 224 -12.22 -51.39 -33.03
CA ILE A 224 -12.60 -52.01 -34.32
C ILE A 224 -13.34 -53.32 -34.07
N ARG A 225 -14.33 -53.30 -33.17
CA ARG A 225 -15.37 -54.36 -33.09
C ARG A 225 -16.73 -53.73 -32.88
#